data_0f15821831fe719194b153a4ec0ac209
#
_entry.id   0f15821831fe719194b153a4ec0ac209
#
_cell.length_a   1.000
_cell.length_b   1.000
_cell.length_c   1.000
_cell.angle_alpha   90.00
_cell.angle_beta   90.00
_cell.angle_gamma   90.00
#
_symmetry.space_group_name_H-M   'P 1'
#
loop_
_entity.id
_entity.type
_entity.pdbx_description
1 polymer ?
#
loop_
_entity_poly.entity_id
_entity_poly.type
_entity_poly.pdbx_seq_one_letter_code
_entity_poly.pdbx_strand_id
1 'polypeptide(L)'
;MSSYRRGRRNGFAGKIIVIAIVVALVLGIFLFFSKQASFGIFNIFNMGNDKGKNTQMTQNQDDNKDKLSEEEKQELARKEEEERLRKEEEEKIKYKAGTSHNNEATAWAYSTKDVNQWILKPSTYTGEDKLVFLTFDDGPSEIYTSTVLDILKNYGVHGTFFIVGRAADGDHAKPLLERQMAEGHGVGLHSYTHDYSILYPHRVASVNNIVSEVEKNLNSIRKSLGEEFNTPVLRYPGGHMSWKSMAAADEALAQRGIYNIDWNVLTGDAEAKGSRRDIQGALENIKEDMAIYGGEPKVVVVLMHDIKAKSVEALPSIIEYYQSLGYKFCILS
;
A
#
# COMPACT_ATOMS: atom_id res chain seq x y z
N MET A 1 5.92 38.72 40.95
CA MET A 1 6.90 39.10 39.92
C MET A 1 7.14 37.83 39.11
N SER A 2 6.36 37.54 38.11
CA SER A 2 6.44 37.90 36.70
C SER A 2 7.75 37.49 36.03
N SER A 3 7.69 36.46 35.18
CA SER A 3 8.14 36.57 33.80
C SER A 3 7.72 35.38 32.97
N TYR A 4 6.81 35.64 32.08
CA TYR A 4 6.36 34.87 30.93
C TYR A 4 7.50 34.71 29.91
N ARG A 5 7.76 33.50 29.42
CA ARG A 5 8.46 33.33 28.14
C ARG A 5 7.56 32.58 27.15
N ARG A 6 7.01 33.36 26.22
CA ARG A 6 6.41 32.86 24.97
C ARG A 6 7.52 32.30 24.08
N GLY A 7 7.45 31.02 23.70
CA GLY A 7 8.29 30.39 22.68
C GLY A 7 7.47 29.99 21.47
N ARG A 8 7.79 30.56 20.36
CA ARG A 8 7.42 30.35 18.95
C ARG A 8 6.74 29.01 18.59
N ARG A 9 5.46 29.09 18.31
CA ARG A 9 4.70 28.16 17.48
C ARG A 9 4.32 28.89 16.18
N ASN A 10 5.12 28.85 15.14
CA ASN A 10 4.70 29.26 13.80
C ASN A 10 5.71 28.71 12.76
N GLY A 11 5.51 27.48 12.35
CA GLY A 11 6.28 26.85 11.26
C GLY A 11 5.56 25.68 10.59
N PHE A 12 4.65 25.03 11.33
CA PHE A 12 3.98 23.82 10.85
C PHE A 12 2.66 24.12 10.15
N ALA A 13 1.90 25.10 10.62
CA ALA A 13 0.59 25.45 10.04
C ALA A 13 0.69 26.02 8.61
N GLY A 14 1.78 26.74 8.29
CA GLY A 14 1.98 27.32 6.95
C GLY A 14 2.20 26.28 5.85
N LYS A 15 2.86 25.16 6.15
CA LYS A 15 3.12 24.11 5.16
C LYS A 15 1.88 23.26 4.86
N ILE A 16 1.02 23.03 5.86
CA ILE A 16 -0.23 22.28 5.67
C ILE A 16 -1.24 23.07 4.82
N ILE A 17 -1.29 24.40 5.00
CA ILE A 17 -2.18 25.26 4.21
C ILE A 17 -1.76 25.30 2.73
N VAL A 18 -0.46 25.31 2.44
CA VAL A 18 0.03 25.31 1.05
C VAL A 18 -0.29 23.99 0.34
N ILE A 19 -0.14 22.85 1.01
CA ILE A 19 -0.46 21.54 0.44
C ILE A 19 -1.97 21.40 0.19
N ALA A 20 -2.82 21.85 1.11
CA ALA A 20 -4.28 21.82 0.94
C ALA A 20 -4.77 22.72 -0.23
N ILE A 21 -4.12 23.84 -0.46
CA ILE A 21 -4.42 24.76 -1.58
C ILE A 21 -3.98 24.13 -2.92
N VAL A 22 -2.85 23.45 -2.97
CA VAL A 22 -2.36 22.76 -4.18
C VAL A 22 -3.28 21.61 -4.55
N VAL A 23 -3.75 20.79 -3.60
CA VAL A 23 -4.69 19.69 -3.84
C VAL A 23 -6.07 20.22 -4.30
N ALA A 24 -6.58 21.29 -3.72
CA ALA A 24 -7.85 21.90 -4.12
C ALA A 24 -7.75 22.56 -5.53
N LEU A 25 -6.61 23.11 -5.91
CA LEU A 25 -6.36 23.64 -7.26
C LEU A 25 -6.26 22.50 -8.30
N VAL A 26 -5.63 21.39 -7.98
CA VAL A 26 -5.53 20.21 -8.87
C VAL A 26 -6.91 19.61 -9.14
N LEU A 27 -7.77 19.47 -8.12
CA LEU A 27 -9.15 19.01 -8.29
C LEU A 27 -10.04 20.00 -9.06
N GLY A 28 -9.86 21.32 -8.84
CA GLY A 28 -10.57 22.36 -9.57
C GLY A 28 -10.21 22.41 -11.05
N ILE A 29 -8.95 22.20 -11.40
CA ILE A 29 -8.45 22.17 -12.77
C ILE A 29 -8.94 20.92 -13.50
N PHE A 30 -9.02 19.76 -12.85
CA PHE A 30 -9.55 18.54 -13.47
C PHE A 30 -11.03 18.67 -13.86
N LEU A 31 -11.84 19.35 -13.04
CA LEU A 31 -13.25 19.62 -13.34
C LEU A 31 -13.44 20.70 -14.44
N PHE A 32 -12.48 21.59 -14.60
CA PHE A 32 -12.52 22.64 -15.64
C PHE A 32 -12.14 22.08 -17.02
N PHE A 33 -11.13 21.21 -17.10
CA PHE A 33 -10.69 20.59 -18.35
C PHE A 33 -11.63 19.49 -18.85
N SER A 34 -12.34 18.78 -17.97
CA SER A 34 -13.37 17.81 -18.41
C SER A 34 -14.55 18.47 -19.13
N LYS A 35 -14.80 19.77 -18.91
CA LYS A 35 -15.83 20.55 -19.62
C LYS A 35 -15.37 21.15 -20.95
N GLN A 36 -14.06 21.32 -21.18
CA GLN A 36 -13.54 21.86 -22.45
C GLN A 36 -13.13 20.78 -23.48
N ALA A 37 -12.93 19.52 -23.05
CA ALA A 37 -12.57 18.42 -23.95
C ALA A 37 -13.70 18.02 -24.94
N SER A 38 -14.92 18.55 -24.80
CA SER A 38 -16.06 18.25 -25.69
C SER A 38 -16.14 19.12 -26.94
N PHE A 39 -15.23 20.07 -27.18
CA PHE A 39 -15.35 21.01 -28.32
C PHE A 39 -14.16 21.02 -29.29
N GLY A 40 -13.20 20.11 -29.18
CA GLY A 40 -11.94 20.18 -29.97
C GLY A 40 -11.51 18.94 -30.72
N ILE A 41 -12.28 17.84 -30.75
CA ILE A 41 -11.87 16.60 -31.46
C ILE A 41 -12.69 16.38 -32.73
N PHE A 42 -12.51 17.22 -33.71
CA PHE A 42 -13.07 16.93 -35.05
C PHE A 42 -12.25 17.41 -36.28
N ASN A 43 -10.92 17.56 -36.12
CA ASN A 43 -10.11 17.90 -37.31
C ASN A 43 -8.66 17.45 -37.28
N ILE A 44 -8.33 16.22 -36.89
CA ILE A 44 -7.01 15.63 -37.16
C ILE A 44 -7.17 14.13 -37.53
N PHE A 45 -7.85 13.85 -38.63
CA PHE A 45 -7.74 12.57 -39.33
C PHE A 45 -7.78 12.83 -40.84
N ASN A 46 -6.68 13.34 -41.36
CA ASN A 46 -6.24 13.13 -42.75
C ASN A 46 -4.93 13.87 -42.98
N MET A 47 -3.82 13.19 -42.87
CA MET A 47 -2.67 13.47 -43.78
C MET A 47 -1.62 12.36 -43.62
N GLY A 48 -1.30 11.81 -44.75
CA GLY A 48 -0.47 10.65 -44.93
C GLY A 48 1.01 10.85 -44.58
N ASN A 49 1.65 9.71 -44.50
CA ASN A 49 3.06 9.41 -44.47
C ASN A 49 3.96 10.47 -45.12
N ASP A 50 4.74 11.20 -44.30
CA ASP A 50 5.93 11.87 -44.80
C ASP A 50 7.06 11.80 -43.74
N LYS A 51 8.05 10.95 -44.00
CA LYS A 51 9.27 10.80 -43.23
C LYS A 51 10.25 11.90 -43.57
N GLY A 52 10.06 13.11 -43.04
CA GLY A 52 10.98 14.20 -43.39
C GLY A 52 10.91 15.48 -42.57
N LYS A 53 10.06 15.58 -41.55
CA LYS A 53 9.81 16.88 -40.87
C LYS A 53 10.16 16.96 -39.38
N ASN A 54 10.89 16.00 -38.82
CA ASN A 54 11.17 16.02 -37.37
C ASN A 54 12.32 16.96 -36.96
N THR A 55 13.09 17.49 -37.91
CA THR A 55 14.23 18.40 -37.60
C THR A 55 13.83 19.88 -37.62
N GLN A 56 12.72 20.24 -38.31
CA GLN A 56 12.24 21.64 -38.36
C GLN A 56 11.31 22.04 -37.22
N MET A 57 10.65 21.07 -36.52
CA MET A 57 9.78 21.40 -35.40
C MET A 57 10.56 21.77 -34.12
N THR A 58 11.72 21.20 -33.90
CA THR A 58 12.58 21.52 -32.74
C THR A 58 13.25 22.88 -32.89
N GLN A 59 13.66 23.29 -34.08
CA GLN A 59 14.23 24.63 -34.31
C GLN A 59 13.21 25.75 -34.19
N ASN A 60 11.94 25.54 -34.58
CA ASN A 60 10.90 26.57 -34.45
C ASN A 60 10.42 26.78 -32.99
N GLN A 61 10.67 25.86 -32.08
CA GLN A 61 10.36 26.05 -30.64
C GLN A 61 11.43 26.86 -29.92
N ASP A 62 12.70 26.72 -30.25
CA ASP A 62 13.80 27.50 -29.65
C ASP A 62 13.80 28.96 -30.16
N ASP A 63 13.52 29.21 -31.45
CA ASP A 63 13.43 30.57 -32.01
C ASP A 63 12.26 31.42 -31.44
N ASN A 64 11.25 30.77 -30.83
CA ASN A 64 10.12 31.45 -30.23
C ASN A 64 10.34 31.81 -28.76
N LYS A 65 11.23 31.11 -28.04
CA LYS A 65 11.61 31.39 -26.63
C LYS A 65 12.37 32.71 -26.48
N ASP A 66 13.17 33.10 -27.48
CA ASP A 66 13.97 34.34 -27.43
C ASP A 66 13.14 35.62 -27.65
N LYS A 67 11.88 35.51 -28.06
CA LYS A 67 10.98 36.66 -28.33
C LYS A 67 10.01 36.98 -27.18
N LEU A 68 9.98 36.12 -26.14
CA LEU A 68 9.10 36.32 -24.99
C LEU A 68 9.63 37.38 -24.07
N SER A 69 8.73 38.14 -23.43
CA SER A 69 9.09 39.03 -22.31
C SER A 69 9.63 38.21 -21.12
N GLU A 70 10.36 38.89 -20.22
CA GLU A 70 10.91 38.21 -19.03
C GLU A 70 9.79 37.63 -18.14
N GLU A 71 8.60 38.27 -18.08
CA GLU A 71 7.43 37.70 -17.38
C GLU A 71 6.88 36.45 -18.03
N GLU A 72 6.79 36.44 -19.36
CA GLU A 72 6.35 35.24 -20.11
C GLU A 72 7.35 34.08 -19.99
N LYS A 73 8.65 34.34 -19.98
CA LYS A 73 9.68 33.33 -19.74
C LYS A 73 9.60 32.73 -18.35
N GLN A 74 9.37 33.56 -17.33
CA GLN A 74 9.22 33.11 -15.94
C GLN A 74 7.95 32.25 -15.78
N GLU A 75 6.83 32.67 -16.38
CA GLU A 75 5.58 31.92 -16.33
C GLU A 75 5.71 30.57 -17.07
N LEU A 76 6.39 30.54 -18.21
CA LEU A 76 6.66 29.30 -18.94
C LEU A 76 7.56 28.35 -18.13
N ALA A 77 8.64 28.86 -17.53
CA ALA A 77 9.52 28.06 -16.69
C ALA A 77 8.78 27.49 -15.47
N ARG A 78 7.87 28.27 -14.86
CA ARG A 78 7.03 27.78 -13.75
C ARG A 78 6.10 26.65 -14.20
N LYS A 79 5.45 26.76 -15.35
CA LYS A 79 4.58 25.72 -15.90
C LYS A 79 5.35 24.46 -16.27
N GLU A 80 6.53 24.60 -16.87
CA GLU A 80 7.40 23.47 -17.19
C GLU A 80 7.84 22.74 -15.91
N GLU A 81 8.18 23.48 -14.84
CA GLU A 81 8.54 22.90 -13.54
C GLU A 81 7.34 22.22 -12.86
N GLU A 82 6.14 22.83 -12.87
CA GLU A 82 4.92 22.23 -12.33
C GLU A 82 4.57 20.93 -13.07
N GLU A 83 4.71 20.92 -14.40
CA GLU A 83 4.48 19.71 -15.20
C GLU A 83 5.53 18.62 -14.93
N ARG A 84 6.78 19.00 -14.75
CA ARG A 84 7.86 18.07 -14.38
C ARG A 84 7.59 17.41 -13.03
N LEU A 85 7.24 18.23 -12.01
CA LEU A 85 6.91 17.74 -10.67
C LEU A 85 5.68 16.84 -10.68
N ARG A 86 4.65 17.19 -11.48
CA ARG A 86 3.47 16.33 -11.63
C ARG A 86 3.81 14.98 -12.25
N LYS A 87 4.61 14.95 -13.31
CA LYS A 87 5.05 13.70 -13.95
C LYS A 87 5.92 12.84 -13.01
N GLU A 88 6.76 13.49 -12.22
CA GLU A 88 7.57 12.80 -11.22
C GLU A 88 6.69 12.17 -10.13
N GLU A 89 5.66 12.87 -9.66
CA GLU A 89 4.69 12.34 -8.69
C GLU A 89 3.84 11.22 -9.28
N GLU A 90 3.35 11.38 -10.51
CA GLU A 90 2.61 10.32 -11.23
C GLU A 90 3.45 9.05 -11.38
N GLU A 91 4.76 9.16 -11.66
CA GLU A 91 5.64 8.00 -11.78
C GLU A 91 5.93 7.34 -10.41
N LYS A 92 6.01 8.12 -9.32
CA LYS A 92 6.19 7.57 -7.97
C LYS A 92 5.03 6.68 -7.55
N ILE A 93 3.79 7.13 -7.75
CA ILE A 93 2.59 6.39 -7.35
C ILE A 93 2.18 5.28 -8.31
N LYS A 94 2.82 5.20 -9.47
CA LYS A 94 2.53 4.17 -10.47
C LYS A 94 2.88 2.78 -9.95
N TYR A 95 1.99 1.82 -10.21
CA TYR A 95 2.21 0.42 -9.86
C TYR A 95 3.54 -0.10 -10.42
N LYS A 96 4.32 -0.77 -9.57
CA LYS A 96 5.55 -1.43 -9.96
C LYS A 96 5.27 -2.87 -10.36
N ALA A 97 5.41 -3.17 -11.66
CA ALA A 97 5.08 -4.47 -12.22
C ALA A 97 5.76 -5.63 -11.47
N GLY A 98 4.96 -6.66 -11.16
CA GLY A 98 5.44 -7.87 -10.48
C GLY A 98 5.68 -7.73 -8.97
N THR A 99 5.21 -6.63 -8.36
CA THR A 99 5.30 -6.38 -6.92
C THR A 99 3.92 -6.15 -6.30
N SER A 100 3.86 -5.99 -4.99
CA SER A 100 2.63 -5.67 -4.27
C SER A 100 2.33 -4.17 -4.20
N HIS A 101 3.16 -3.29 -4.77
CA HIS A 101 3.22 -1.87 -4.43
C HIS A 101 3.56 -0.96 -5.63
N ASN A 102 3.55 0.35 -5.41
CA ASN A 102 3.97 1.37 -6.38
C ASN A 102 5.51 1.57 -6.40
N ASN A 103 6.01 2.40 -7.31
CA ASN A 103 7.44 2.63 -7.47
C ASN A 103 8.12 3.23 -6.23
N GLU A 104 7.47 4.19 -5.56
CA GLU A 104 8.01 4.86 -4.37
C GLU A 104 8.23 3.88 -3.23
N ALA A 105 7.28 2.97 -3.01
CA ALA A 105 7.30 2.02 -1.91
C ALA A 105 8.43 0.98 -2.00
N THR A 106 9.15 0.93 -3.12
CA THR A 106 10.38 0.11 -3.24
C THR A 106 11.40 0.43 -2.13
N ALA A 107 11.38 1.65 -1.60
CA ALA A 107 12.32 2.09 -0.56
C ALA A 107 12.10 1.40 0.80
N TRP A 108 10.89 0.87 1.07
CA TRP A 108 10.53 0.18 2.32
C TRP A 108 9.90 -1.20 2.09
N ALA A 109 9.98 -1.72 0.86
CA ALA A 109 9.48 -3.04 0.51
C ALA A 109 10.53 -4.13 0.70
N TYR A 110 10.12 -5.27 1.25
CA TYR A 110 10.96 -6.44 1.46
C TYR A 110 10.30 -7.69 0.87
N SER A 111 11.13 -8.58 0.35
CA SER A 111 10.69 -9.87 -0.22
C SER A 111 9.92 -10.69 0.81
N THR A 112 8.67 -11.05 0.49
CA THR A 112 7.82 -11.92 1.32
C THR A 112 8.52 -13.21 1.69
N LYS A 113 9.22 -13.84 0.74
CA LYS A 113 9.96 -15.06 0.95
C LYS A 113 11.06 -14.89 2.00
N ASP A 114 11.81 -13.78 1.93
CA ASP A 114 12.91 -13.52 2.86
C ASP A 114 12.37 -13.18 4.25
N VAL A 115 11.34 -12.35 4.34
CA VAL A 115 10.71 -12.00 5.62
C VAL A 115 10.12 -13.25 6.29
N ASN A 116 9.45 -14.13 5.53
CA ASN A 116 8.95 -15.40 6.05
C ASN A 116 10.08 -16.26 6.62
N GLN A 117 11.21 -16.34 5.91
CA GLN A 117 12.39 -17.04 6.42
C GLN A 117 12.93 -16.42 7.72
N TRP A 118 12.95 -15.09 7.81
CA TRP A 118 13.46 -14.38 8.99
C TRP A 118 12.59 -14.56 10.23
N ILE A 119 11.25 -14.58 10.09
CA ILE A 119 10.38 -14.85 11.24
C ILE A 119 10.42 -16.32 11.69
N LEU A 120 10.59 -17.27 10.75
CA LEU A 120 10.70 -18.69 11.05
C LEU A 120 12.08 -19.07 11.62
N LYS A 121 13.14 -18.40 11.16
CA LYS A 121 14.53 -18.64 11.58
C LYS A 121 15.25 -17.30 11.76
N PRO A 122 15.07 -16.61 12.91
CA PRO A 122 15.59 -15.26 13.14
C PRO A 122 17.09 -15.08 12.89
N SER A 123 17.89 -16.12 13.07
CA SER A 123 19.34 -16.09 12.81
C SER A 123 19.71 -15.88 11.34
N THR A 124 18.76 -15.96 10.41
CA THR A 124 18.98 -15.72 8.97
C THR A 124 18.88 -14.24 8.59
N TYR A 125 18.31 -13.41 9.46
CA TYR A 125 18.32 -11.97 9.27
C TYR A 125 19.65 -11.39 9.77
N THR A 126 20.43 -10.84 8.87
CA THR A 126 21.76 -10.27 9.16
C THR A 126 21.78 -8.75 9.17
N GLY A 127 20.64 -8.10 8.90
CA GLY A 127 20.52 -6.64 8.94
C GLY A 127 20.66 -6.08 10.36
N GLU A 128 21.03 -4.81 10.46
CA GLU A 128 21.16 -4.11 11.74
C GLU A 128 19.83 -3.51 12.22
N ASP A 129 18.97 -3.12 11.28
CA ASP A 129 17.70 -2.48 11.57
C ASP A 129 16.69 -3.43 12.22
N LYS A 130 15.83 -2.88 13.07
CA LYS A 130 14.61 -3.54 13.51
C LYS A 130 13.49 -3.22 12.54
N LEU A 131 12.84 -4.25 11.97
CA LEU A 131 11.81 -4.14 10.95
C LEU A 131 10.46 -4.55 11.51
N VAL A 132 9.43 -3.75 11.28
CA VAL A 132 8.04 -4.10 11.59
C VAL A 132 7.19 -4.01 10.33
N PHE A 133 6.42 -5.07 10.09
CA PHE A 133 5.43 -5.18 9.02
C PHE A 133 4.05 -5.19 9.66
N LEU A 134 3.33 -4.07 9.57
CA LEU A 134 1.93 -4.01 9.97
C LEU A 134 1.11 -4.68 8.87
N THR A 135 0.35 -5.72 9.22
CA THR A 135 -0.43 -6.48 8.23
C THR A 135 -1.90 -6.55 8.61
N PHE A 136 -2.76 -6.36 7.62
CA PHE A 136 -4.22 -6.25 7.78
C PHE A 136 -4.89 -7.28 6.90
N ASP A 137 -5.61 -8.22 7.49
CA ASP A 137 -6.30 -9.30 6.79
C ASP A 137 -7.80 -8.99 6.61
N ASP A 138 -8.44 -9.69 5.67
CA ASP A 138 -9.88 -9.76 5.40
C ASP A 138 -10.49 -8.57 4.65
N GLY A 139 -9.77 -7.47 4.43
CA GLY A 139 -10.26 -6.28 3.73
C GLY A 139 -10.43 -6.45 2.20
N PRO A 140 -10.81 -5.36 1.50
CA PRO A 140 -11.10 -4.05 2.03
C PRO A 140 -12.47 -3.96 2.71
N SER A 141 -12.56 -3.23 3.84
CA SER A 141 -13.79 -2.97 4.57
C SER A 141 -14.37 -1.61 4.19
N GLU A 142 -15.66 -1.58 3.84
CA GLU A 142 -16.40 -0.34 3.61
C GLU A 142 -16.35 0.61 4.82
N ILE A 143 -16.31 0.05 6.05
CA ILE A 143 -16.42 0.81 7.29
C ILE A 143 -15.06 1.26 7.80
N TYR A 144 -14.04 0.41 7.76
CA TYR A 144 -12.82 0.61 8.54
C TYR A 144 -11.55 0.84 7.73
N THR A 145 -11.43 0.30 6.52
CA THR A 145 -10.16 0.38 5.75
C THR A 145 -9.75 1.83 5.49
N SER A 146 -10.71 2.73 5.17
CA SER A 146 -10.41 4.16 4.99
C SER A 146 -9.79 4.79 6.25
N THR A 147 -10.33 4.45 7.44
CA THR A 147 -9.81 4.96 8.71
C THR A 147 -8.40 4.41 9.01
N VAL A 148 -8.14 3.14 8.69
CA VAL A 148 -6.80 2.56 8.80
C VAL A 148 -5.81 3.32 7.93
N LEU A 149 -6.16 3.59 6.67
CA LEU A 149 -5.32 4.37 5.74
C LEU A 149 -5.07 5.80 6.25
N ASP A 150 -6.09 6.47 6.81
CA ASP A 150 -5.93 7.80 7.40
C ASP A 150 -4.95 7.79 8.58
N ILE A 151 -5.04 6.77 9.44
CA ILE A 151 -4.10 6.61 10.58
C ILE A 151 -2.68 6.39 10.07
N LEU A 152 -2.46 5.43 9.16
CA LEU A 152 -1.14 5.14 8.61
C LEU A 152 -0.51 6.38 7.97
N LYS A 153 -1.29 7.12 7.18
CA LYS A 153 -0.88 8.38 6.55
C LYS A 153 -0.50 9.45 7.57
N ASN A 154 -1.30 9.63 8.62
CA ASN A 154 -1.04 10.61 9.66
C ASN A 154 0.25 10.34 10.45
N TYR A 155 0.60 9.07 10.61
CA TYR A 155 1.85 8.65 11.25
C TYR A 155 3.04 8.54 10.27
N GLY A 156 2.80 8.68 8.97
CA GLY A 156 3.83 8.54 7.92
C GLY A 156 4.39 7.13 7.84
N VAL A 157 3.56 6.11 8.06
CA VAL A 157 3.95 4.69 8.06
C VAL A 157 3.11 3.89 7.06
N HIS A 158 3.60 2.73 6.67
CA HIS A 158 2.98 1.88 5.67
C HIS A 158 2.65 0.49 6.22
N GLY A 159 1.73 -0.22 5.58
CA GLY A 159 1.34 -1.58 5.94
C GLY A 159 1.04 -2.44 4.71
N THR A 160 0.81 -3.71 4.91
CA THR A 160 0.42 -4.65 3.85
C THR A 160 -0.99 -5.17 4.12
N PHE A 161 -1.86 -5.10 3.11
CA PHE A 161 -3.25 -5.51 3.17
C PHE A 161 -3.46 -6.82 2.42
N PHE A 162 -3.93 -7.85 3.11
CA PHE A 162 -4.27 -9.14 2.53
C PHE A 162 -5.75 -9.18 2.17
N ILE A 163 -6.02 -9.06 0.89
CA ILE A 163 -7.35 -8.79 0.34
C ILE A 163 -8.12 -10.07 0.10
N VAL A 164 -9.35 -10.15 0.62
CA VAL A 164 -10.31 -11.21 0.28
C VAL A 164 -11.01 -10.85 -1.03
N GLY A 165 -11.02 -11.77 -2.00
CA GLY A 165 -11.54 -11.49 -3.34
C GLY A 165 -13.01 -11.07 -3.37
N ARG A 166 -13.88 -11.69 -2.54
CA ARG A 166 -15.28 -11.27 -2.41
C ARG A 166 -15.43 -9.83 -1.90
N ALA A 167 -14.53 -9.38 -1.02
CA ALA A 167 -14.51 -7.99 -0.55
C ALA A 167 -14.03 -7.06 -1.68
N ALA A 168 -13.05 -7.50 -2.48
CA ALA A 168 -12.57 -6.75 -3.65
C ALA A 168 -13.62 -6.60 -4.77
N ASP A 169 -14.63 -7.46 -4.82
CA ASP A 169 -15.74 -7.36 -5.77
C ASP A 169 -16.83 -6.34 -5.35
N GLY A 170 -16.75 -5.80 -4.13
CA GLY A 170 -17.71 -4.80 -3.64
C GLY A 170 -17.50 -3.41 -4.27
N ASP A 171 -18.58 -2.62 -4.39
CA ASP A 171 -18.54 -1.28 -4.99
C ASP A 171 -17.59 -0.31 -4.25
N HIS A 172 -17.38 -0.53 -2.94
CA HIS A 172 -16.46 0.23 -2.10
C HIS A 172 -14.97 -0.10 -2.33
N ALA A 173 -14.67 -1.24 -2.97
CA ALA A 173 -13.32 -1.77 -3.02
C ALA A 173 -12.38 -0.94 -3.89
N LYS A 174 -12.83 -0.51 -5.08
CA LYS A 174 -11.98 0.18 -6.05
C LYS A 174 -11.28 1.41 -5.46
N PRO A 175 -11.98 2.41 -4.89
CA PRO A 175 -11.31 3.58 -4.33
C PRO A 175 -10.37 3.26 -3.16
N LEU A 176 -10.64 2.20 -2.39
CA LEU A 176 -9.78 1.78 -1.28
C LEU A 176 -8.50 1.09 -1.77
N LEU A 177 -8.61 0.18 -2.76
CA LEU A 177 -7.45 -0.49 -3.37
C LEU A 177 -6.57 0.50 -4.13
N GLU A 178 -7.15 1.42 -4.91
CA GLU A 178 -6.40 2.49 -5.58
C GLU A 178 -5.67 3.37 -4.56
N ARG A 179 -6.32 3.69 -3.43
CA ARG A 179 -5.72 4.47 -2.36
C ARG A 179 -4.58 3.72 -1.66
N GLN A 180 -4.77 2.42 -1.35
CA GLN A 180 -3.71 1.57 -0.79
C GLN A 180 -2.47 1.60 -1.69
N MET A 181 -2.67 1.44 -2.99
CA MET A 181 -1.58 1.48 -3.96
C MET A 181 -0.92 2.85 -4.03
N ALA A 182 -1.70 3.93 -4.15
CA ALA A 182 -1.18 5.29 -4.28
C ALA A 182 -0.42 5.77 -3.04
N GLU A 183 -0.85 5.37 -1.84
CA GLU A 183 -0.21 5.73 -0.58
C GLU A 183 0.97 4.81 -0.21
N GLY A 184 1.44 3.93 -1.12
CA GLY A 184 2.65 3.13 -0.95
C GLY A 184 2.52 1.94 0.01
N HIS A 185 1.31 1.43 0.18
CA HIS A 185 1.05 0.19 0.92
C HIS A 185 1.25 -1.04 0.04
N GLY A 186 1.44 -2.21 0.67
CA GLY A 186 1.46 -3.50 -0.01
C GLY A 186 0.05 -4.07 -0.18
N VAL A 187 -0.25 -4.63 -1.35
CA VAL A 187 -1.51 -5.35 -1.63
C VAL A 187 -1.20 -6.82 -1.89
N GLY A 188 -1.66 -7.68 -1.00
CA GLY A 188 -1.47 -9.13 -1.03
C GLY A 188 -2.79 -9.91 -1.19
N LEU A 189 -2.68 -11.21 -1.39
CA LEU A 189 -3.78 -12.14 -1.64
C LEU A 189 -4.20 -12.83 -0.34
N HIS A 190 -5.54 -13.04 -0.15
CA HIS A 190 -6.09 -13.74 1.01
C HIS A 190 -7.22 -14.71 0.64
N SER A 191 -7.09 -15.40 -0.48
CA SER A 191 -8.12 -16.21 -1.15
C SER A 191 -9.34 -15.40 -1.62
N TYR A 192 -10.18 -16.04 -2.44
CA TYR A 192 -11.39 -15.38 -2.93
C TYR A 192 -12.52 -15.43 -1.91
N THR A 193 -12.77 -16.62 -1.32
CA THR A 193 -13.93 -16.84 -0.43
C THR A 193 -13.62 -16.74 1.05
N HIS A 194 -12.37 -16.92 1.46
CA HIS A 194 -11.96 -17.11 2.85
C HIS A 194 -12.68 -18.32 3.52
N ASP A 195 -13.07 -19.32 2.76
CA ASP A 195 -13.83 -20.48 3.24
C ASP A 195 -12.90 -21.68 3.52
N TYR A 196 -12.73 -21.99 4.80
CA TYR A 196 -11.89 -23.11 5.24
C TYR A 196 -12.37 -24.47 4.73
N SER A 197 -13.67 -24.65 4.52
CA SER A 197 -14.21 -25.92 4.02
C SER A 197 -13.86 -26.16 2.55
N ILE A 198 -13.66 -25.09 1.78
CA ILE A 198 -13.20 -25.12 0.40
C ILE A 198 -11.69 -25.29 0.35
N LEU A 199 -10.95 -24.45 1.08
CA LEU A 199 -9.49 -24.42 1.05
C LEU A 199 -8.86 -25.65 1.71
N TYR A 200 -9.44 -26.10 2.83
CA TYR A 200 -8.84 -27.11 3.72
C TYR A 200 -9.85 -28.17 4.17
N PRO A 201 -10.50 -28.90 3.24
CA PRO A 201 -11.43 -29.97 3.61
C PRO A 201 -10.75 -30.95 4.56
N HIS A 202 -11.42 -31.30 5.65
CA HIS A 202 -10.86 -32.14 6.73
C HIS A 202 -9.53 -31.62 7.32
N ARG A 203 -9.30 -30.31 7.29
CA ARG A 203 -8.07 -29.63 7.72
C ARG A 203 -6.82 -29.96 6.86
N VAL A 204 -7.01 -30.46 5.63
CA VAL A 204 -5.95 -30.80 4.68
C VAL A 204 -6.02 -29.83 3.50
N ALA A 205 -4.89 -29.29 3.09
CA ALA A 205 -4.82 -28.37 1.95
C ALA A 205 -5.32 -29.03 0.67
N SER A 206 -6.30 -28.40 0.00
CA SER A 206 -6.76 -28.77 -1.33
C SER A 206 -6.01 -27.90 -2.35
N VAL A 207 -4.94 -28.42 -2.93
CA VAL A 207 -4.07 -27.67 -3.86
C VAL A 207 -4.85 -27.00 -4.98
N ASN A 208 -5.73 -27.77 -5.63
CA ASN A 208 -6.53 -27.25 -6.76
C ASN A 208 -7.46 -26.11 -6.32
N ASN A 209 -8.12 -26.26 -5.15
CA ASN A 209 -9.01 -25.23 -4.65
C ASN A 209 -8.23 -23.98 -4.24
N ILE A 210 -7.10 -24.15 -3.54
CA ILE A 210 -6.24 -23.04 -3.12
C ILE A 210 -5.76 -22.26 -4.35
N VAL A 211 -5.23 -22.92 -5.36
CA VAL A 211 -4.78 -22.27 -6.60
C VAL A 211 -5.93 -21.53 -7.27
N SER A 212 -7.08 -22.17 -7.44
CA SER A 212 -8.26 -21.53 -8.04
C SER A 212 -8.76 -20.33 -7.24
N GLU A 213 -8.76 -20.41 -5.91
CA GLU A 213 -9.17 -19.32 -5.02
C GLU A 213 -8.19 -18.14 -5.09
N VAL A 214 -6.88 -18.40 -5.18
CA VAL A 214 -5.84 -17.40 -5.34
C VAL A 214 -5.95 -16.70 -6.71
N GLU A 215 -6.16 -17.45 -7.79
CA GLU A 215 -6.34 -16.90 -9.13
C GLU A 215 -7.61 -16.04 -9.23
N LYS A 216 -8.72 -16.47 -8.64
CA LYS A 216 -9.95 -15.69 -8.56
C LYS A 216 -9.76 -14.40 -7.75
N ASN A 217 -9.05 -14.50 -6.63
CA ASN A 217 -8.73 -13.36 -5.77
C ASN A 217 -7.93 -12.30 -6.54
N LEU A 218 -6.86 -12.72 -7.23
CA LEU A 218 -6.06 -11.85 -8.07
C LEU A 218 -6.90 -11.15 -9.15
N ASN A 219 -7.78 -11.91 -9.83
CA ASN A 219 -8.65 -11.36 -10.84
C ASN A 219 -9.67 -10.34 -10.28
N SER A 220 -10.15 -10.54 -9.04
CA SER A 220 -11.01 -9.54 -8.37
C SER A 220 -10.26 -8.24 -8.07
N ILE A 221 -9.02 -8.32 -7.60
CA ILE A 221 -8.18 -7.13 -7.36
C ILE A 221 -7.87 -6.41 -8.68
N ARG A 222 -7.62 -7.13 -9.76
CA ARG A 222 -7.37 -6.57 -11.11
C ARG A 222 -8.52 -5.72 -11.64
N LYS A 223 -9.77 -6.00 -11.29
CA LYS A 223 -10.91 -5.15 -11.65
C LYS A 223 -10.75 -3.70 -11.15
N SER A 224 -10.06 -3.53 -10.04
CA SER A 224 -9.80 -2.21 -9.43
C SER A 224 -8.45 -1.62 -9.85
N LEU A 225 -7.39 -2.42 -9.84
CA LEU A 225 -6.01 -1.96 -10.04
C LEU A 225 -5.49 -2.13 -11.49
N GLY A 226 -6.28 -2.76 -12.37
CA GLY A 226 -5.91 -3.02 -13.76
C GLY A 226 -5.33 -4.41 -13.99
N GLU A 227 -5.40 -4.89 -15.24
CA GLU A 227 -4.98 -6.24 -15.65
C GLU A 227 -3.49 -6.51 -15.42
N GLU A 228 -2.66 -5.48 -15.44
CA GLU A 228 -1.22 -5.57 -15.21
C GLU A 228 -0.87 -5.86 -13.75
N PHE A 229 -1.83 -5.69 -12.82
CA PHE A 229 -1.57 -5.95 -11.40
C PHE A 229 -1.25 -7.43 -11.17
N ASN A 230 -0.15 -7.67 -10.47
CA ASN A 230 0.26 -8.98 -9.97
C ASN A 230 1.02 -8.79 -8.66
N THR A 231 0.94 -9.74 -7.73
CA THR A 231 1.60 -9.64 -6.44
C THR A 231 2.18 -10.99 -6.02
N PRO A 232 3.41 -11.01 -5.49
CA PRO A 232 4.00 -12.24 -4.95
C PRO A 232 3.53 -12.55 -3.53
N VAL A 233 2.71 -11.68 -2.92
CA VAL A 233 2.39 -11.70 -1.50
C VAL A 233 1.08 -12.45 -1.26
N LEU A 234 1.13 -13.49 -0.44
CA LEU A 234 -0.04 -14.27 -0.03
C LEU A 234 -0.03 -14.51 1.48
N ARG A 235 -1.19 -14.50 2.09
CA ARG A 235 -1.44 -15.13 3.39
C ARG A 235 -2.56 -16.14 3.28
N TYR A 236 -2.33 -17.34 3.78
CA TYR A 236 -3.37 -18.36 3.84
C TYR A 236 -4.41 -18.01 4.90
N PRO A 237 -5.72 -18.07 4.60
CA PRO A 237 -6.77 -17.96 5.60
C PRO A 237 -6.54 -18.85 6.81
N GLY A 238 -6.49 -18.25 8.01
CA GLY A 238 -6.20 -18.93 9.26
C GLY A 238 -4.74 -19.31 9.51
N GLY A 239 -3.83 -18.87 8.64
CA GLY A 239 -2.38 -19.12 8.73
C GLY A 239 -1.95 -20.52 8.26
N HIS A 240 -0.75 -20.59 7.67
CA HIS A 240 -0.17 -21.82 7.12
C HIS A 240 -0.07 -22.95 8.17
N MET A 241 0.37 -22.60 9.38
CA MET A 241 0.62 -23.58 10.46
C MET A 241 -0.67 -24.21 11.02
N SER A 242 -1.85 -23.69 10.69
CA SER A 242 -3.14 -24.25 11.15
C SER A 242 -3.59 -25.49 10.36
N TRP A 243 -2.96 -25.76 9.22
CA TRP A 243 -3.44 -26.75 8.25
C TRP A 243 -2.42 -27.85 7.99
N LYS A 244 -2.88 -28.97 7.41
CA LYS A 244 -2.03 -30.12 7.06
C LYS A 244 -1.71 -30.15 5.58
N SER A 245 -0.59 -30.76 5.22
CA SER A 245 -0.17 -31.03 3.82
C SER A 245 -0.05 -29.78 2.95
N MET A 246 0.43 -28.67 3.51
CA MET A 246 0.56 -27.39 2.82
C MET A 246 1.65 -27.37 1.74
N ALA A 247 2.70 -28.20 1.86
CA ALA A 247 3.89 -28.14 1.00
C ALA A 247 3.59 -28.20 -0.52
N ALA A 248 2.61 -29.02 -0.94
CA ALA A 248 2.22 -29.08 -2.34
C ALA A 248 1.49 -27.83 -2.83
N ALA A 249 0.74 -27.15 -1.95
CA ALA A 249 0.13 -25.86 -2.26
C ALA A 249 1.20 -24.75 -2.34
N ASP A 250 2.15 -24.77 -1.42
CA ASP A 250 3.28 -23.82 -1.43
C ASP A 250 4.09 -23.96 -2.72
N GLU A 251 4.39 -25.19 -3.16
CA GLU A 251 5.10 -25.43 -4.40
C GLU A 251 4.31 -24.93 -5.63
N ALA A 252 3.01 -25.25 -5.70
CA ALA A 252 2.15 -24.82 -6.80
C ALA A 252 2.03 -23.30 -6.91
N LEU A 253 2.03 -22.59 -5.79
CA LEU A 253 2.02 -21.12 -5.75
C LEU A 253 3.39 -20.53 -6.01
N ALA A 254 4.46 -21.13 -5.51
CA ALA A 254 5.83 -20.71 -5.80
C ALA A 254 6.18 -20.79 -7.30
N GLN A 255 5.65 -21.78 -8.03
CA GLN A 255 5.76 -21.87 -9.49
C GLN A 255 5.08 -20.70 -10.21
N ARG A 256 4.17 -19.98 -9.54
CA ARG A 256 3.50 -18.76 -10.00
C ARG A 256 4.16 -17.48 -9.46
N GLY A 257 5.26 -17.61 -8.73
CA GLY A 257 5.94 -16.50 -8.08
C GLY A 257 5.21 -15.95 -6.85
N ILE A 258 4.28 -16.72 -6.25
CA ILE A 258 3.49 -16.32 -5.10
C ILE A 258 4.02 -17.05 -3.86
N TYR A 259 4.26 -16.31 -2.78
CA TYR A 259 4.87 -16.81 -1.54
C TYR A 259 3.99 -16.48 -0.34
N ASN A 260 3.84 -17.47 0.54
CA ASN A 260 3.11 -17.32 1.78
C ASN A 260 3.93 -16.61 2.86
N ILE A 261 3.23 -15.88 3.72
CA ILE A 261 3.76 -15.36 4.98
C ILE A 261 2.71 -15.44 6.09
N ASP A 262 3.12 -16.02 7.23
CA ASP A 262 2.38 -15.95 8.47
C ASP A 262 2.80 -14.71 9.27
N TRP A 263 2.70 -14.76 10.57
CA TRP A 263 3.07 -13.72 11.52
C TRP A 263 3.82 -14.32 12.72
N ASN A 264 4.51 -13.50 13.43
CA ASN A 264 5.14 -13.88 14.72
C ASN A 264 4.61 -13.04 15.89
N VAL A 265 3.77 -12.06 15.63
CA VAL A 265 3.09 -11.23 16.64
C VAL A 265 1.66 -10.98 16.21
N LEU A 266 0.71 -11.00 17.14
CA LEU A 266 -0.70 -10.72 16.87
C LEU A 266 -1.31 -9.77 17.90
N THR A 267 -2.36 -9.05 17.51
CA THR A 267 -3.12 -8.16 18.40
C THR A 267 -4.17 -8.89 19.23
N GLY A 268 -4.55 -10.11 18.83
CA GLY A 268 -5.63 -10.88 19.46
C GLY A 268 -7.03 -10.43 19.05
N ASP A 269 -7.17 -9.60 18.01
CA ASP A 269 -8.46 -9.03 17.56
C ASP A 269 -9.41 -10.09 16.97
N ALA A 270 -8.90 -11.21 16.49
CA ALA A 270 -9.66 -12.35 15.96
C ALA A 270 -9.76 -13.53 16.93
N GLU A 271 -9.14 -13.45 18.12
CA GLU A 271 -9.11 -14.53 19.09
C GLU A 271 -10.48 -14.85 19.68
N ALA A 272 -10.61 -16.01 20.32
CA ALA A 272 -11.86 -16.51 20.90
C ALA A 272 -12.46 -15.55 21.94
N LYS A 273 -13.75 -15.68 22.17
CA LYS A 273 -14.49 -14.89 23.17
C LYS A 273 -13.81 -14.97 24.54
N GLY A 274 -13.51 -13.81 25.14
CA GLY A 274 -12.80 -13.69 26.42
C GLY A 274 -11.32 -13.33 26.30
N SER A 275 -10.75 -13.29 25.10
CA SER A 275 -9.41 -12.76 24.86
C SER A 275 -9.38 -11.23 25.04
N ARG A 276 -8.18 -10.72 25.35
CA ARG A 276 -7.92 -9.27 25.47
C ARG A 276 -7.96 -8.63 24.07
N ARG A 277 -9.00 -7.84 23.78
CA ARG A 277 -9.26 -7.24 22.48
C ARG A 277 -9.40 -5.72 22.49
N ASP A 278 -9.28 -5.08 23.66
CA ASP A 278 -9.19 -3.63 23.77
C ASP A 278 -7.77 -3.14 23.46
N ILE A 279 -7.56 -1.84 23.45
CA ILE A 279 -6.26 -1.23 23.13
C ILE A 279 -5.16 -1.75 24.05
N GLN A 280 -5.42 -1.81 25.35
CA GLN A 280 -4.46 -2.29 26.32
C GLN A 280 -4.14 -3.78 26.11
N GLY A 281 -5.16 -4.60 25.88
CA GLY A 281 -5.01 -6.03 25.61
C GLY A 281 -4.26 -6.31 24.30
N ALA A 282 -4.48 -5.51 23.26
CA ALA A 282 -3.72 -5.63 22.01
C ALA A 282 -2.22 -5.38 22.22
N LEU A 283 -1.87 -4.34 22.98
CA LEU A 283 -0.46 -4.05 23.33
C LEU A 283 0.15 -5.11 24.23
N GLU A 284 -0.62 -5.68 25.18
CA GLU A 284 -0.18 -6.77 26.03
C GLU A 284 0.11 -8.04 25.21
N ASN A 285 -0.80 -8.42 24.29
CA ASN A 285 -0.60 -9.55 23.39
C ASN A 285 0.68 -9.37 22.55
N ILE A 286 0.88 -8.19 21.94
CA ILE A 286 2.10 -7.87 21.19
C ILE A 286 3.35 -8.06 22.06
N LYS A 287 3.36 -7.52 23.29
CA LYS A 287 4.51 -7.63 24.19
C LYS A 287 4.77 -9.07 24.64
N GLU A 288 3.72 -9.85 24.90
CA GLU A 288 3.83 -11.26 25.25
C GLU A 288 4.42 -12.08 24.10
N ASP A 289 3.94 -11.87 22.86
CA ASP A 289 4.48 -12.54 21.68
C ASP A 289 5.94 -12.14 21.43
N MET A 290 6.27 -10.86 21.50
CA MET A 290 7.66 -10.40 21.36
C MET A 290 8.58 -11.00 22.42
N ALA A 291 8.09 -11.19 23.65
CA ALA A 291 8.86 -11.81 24.74
C ALA A 291 9.29 -13.25 24.42
N ILE A 292 8.49 -14.00 23.64
CA ILE A 292 8.85 -15.36 23.18
C ILE A 292 10.15 -15.34 22.37
N TYR A 293 10.40 -14.24 21.65
CA TYR A 293 11.59 -14.04 20.81
C TYR A 293 12.69 -13.21 21.50
N GLY A 294 12.66 -13.10 22.83
CA GLY A 294 13.67 -12.37 23.59
C GLY A 294 13.38 -10.89 23.84
N GLY A 295 12.14 -10.45 23.60
CA GLY A 295 11.62 -9.11 23.92
C GLY A 295 11.61 -8.12 22.76
N GLU A 296 12.66 -8.05 21.94
CA GLU A 296 12.73 -7.15 20.78
C GLU A 296 13.31 -7.89 19.57
N PRO A 297 12.53 -8.79 18.95
CA PRO A 297 12.99 -9.49 17.74
C PRO A 297 13.25 -8.48 16.60
N LYS A 298 14.34 -8.69 15.84
CA LYS A 298 14.72 -7.76 14.77
C LYS A 298 13.69 -7.67 13.63
N VAL A 299 12.88 -8.72 13.44
CA VAL A 299 11.84 -8.74 12.38
C VAL A 299 10.51 -9.14 12.99
N VAL A 300 9.53 -8.29 12.85
CA VAL A 300 8.16 -8.45 13.37
C VAL A 300 7.17 -8.34 12.25
N VAL A 301 6.29 -9.34 12.13
CA VAL A 301 5.09 -9.31 11.27
C VAL A 301 3.89 -9.35 12.19
N VAL A 302 3.12 -8.27 12.24
CA VAL A 302 1.98 -8.09 13.15
C VAL A 302 0.70 -8.45 12.41
N LEU A 303 -0.05 -9.46 12.92
CA LEU A 303 -1.38 -9.78 12.44
C LEU A 303 -2.43 -8.87 13.08
N MET A 304 -3.23 -8.24 12.26
CA MET A 304 -4.47 -7.54 12.63
C MET A 304 -5.45 -7.55 11.43
N HIS A 305 -6.65 -7.04 11.63
CA HIS A 305 -7.70 -7.07 10.60
C HIS A 305 -8.31 -5.67 10.45
N ASP A 306 -8.36 -5.14 9.22
CA ASP A 306 -8.98 -3.84 8.92
C ASP A 306 -10.52 -3.90 8.80
N ILE A 307 -11.09 -5.03 9.20
CA ILE A 307 -12.54 -5.24 9.37
C ILE A 307 -12.99 -5.24 10.85
N LYS A 308 -12.06 -4.98 11.78
CA LYS A 308 -12.30 -5.03 13.22
C LYS A 308 -12.12 -3.64 13.85
N ALA A 309 -13.19 -3.11 14.46
CA ALA A 309 -13.15 -1.80 15.15
C ALA A 309 -12.00 -1.71 16.17
N LYS A 310 -11.75 -2.79 16.92
CA LYS A 310 -10.72 -2.80 17.96
C LYS A 310 -9.31 -2.73 17.42
N SER A 311 -9.04 -3.30 16.25
CA SER A 311 -7.76 -3.15 15.55
C SER A 311 -7.55 -1.68 15.15
N VAL A 312 -8.58 -1.04 14.60
CA VAL A 312 -8.53 0.37 14.20
C VAL A 312 -8.29 1.28 15.42
N GLU A 313 -9.01 1.06 16.51
CA GLU A 313 -8.86 1.81 17.78
C GLU A 313 -7.44 1.65 18.37
N ALA A 314 -6.84 0.46 18.28
CA ALA A 314 -5.53 0.16 18.86
C ALA A 314 -4.36 0.60 17.95
N LEU A 315 -4.57 0.79 16.65
CA LEU A 315 -3.51 1.04 15.67
C LEU A 315 -2.59 2.22 16.01
N PRO A 316 -3.09 3.40 16.45
CA PRO A 316 -2.22 4.49 16.87
C PRO A 316 -1.23 4.08 17.96
N SER A 317 -1.72 3.42 19.02
CA SER A 317 -0.87 2.99 20.13
C SER A 317 0.14 1.91 19.73
N ILE A 318 -0.22 1.05 18.78
CA ILE A 318 0.68 0.02 18.22
C ILE A 318 1.80 0.70 17.43
N ILE A 319 1.48 1.70 16.59
CA ILE A 319 2.47 2.45 15.83
C ILE A 319 3.44 3.16 16.78
N GLU A 320 2.91 3.91 17.77
CA GLU A 320 3.72 4.62 18.77
C GLU A 320 4.62 3.68 19.54
N TYR A 321 4.15 2.50 19.90
CA TYR A 321 4.94 1.48 20.57
C TYR A 321 6.15 1.05 19.73
N TYR A 322 5.96 0.67 18.46
CA TYR A 322 7.07 0.27 17.59
C TYR A 322 8.00 1.43 17.25
N GLN A 323 7.49 2.66 17.09
CA GLN A 323 8.30 3.86 16.92
C GLN A 323 9.19 4.10 18.15
N SER A 324 8.66 3.94 19.37
CA SER A 324 9.41 4.11 20.62
C SER A 324 10.56 3.12 20.77
N LEU A 325 10.44 1.95 20.16
CA LEU A 325 11.47 0.91 20.12
C LEU A 325 12.44 1.06 18.94
N GLY A 326 12.23 2.04 18.04
CA GLY A 326 13.10 2.32 16.90
C GLY A 326 12.94 1.33 15.73
N TYR A 327 11.76 0.72 15.56
CA TYR A 327 11.47 -0.10 14.38
C TYR A 327 11.23 0.74 13.14
N LYS A 328 11.70 0.26 11.98
CA LYS A 328 11.37 0.77 10.67
C LYS A 328 10.12 0.07 10.16
N PHE A 329 9.14 0.86 9.72
CA PHE A 329 7.88 0.34 9.17
C PHE A 329 8.07 -0.01 7.70
N CYS A 330 7.79 -1.27 7.37
CA CYS A 330 8.05 -1.85 6.07
C CYS A 330 6.81 -2.56 5.52
N ILE A 331 6.82 -2.86 4.22
CA ILE A 331 5.78 -3.64 3.54
C ILE A 331 6.36 -4.92 2.94
N LEU A 332 5.49 -5.89 2.72
CA LEU A 332 5.81 -7.15 2.05
C LEU A 332 5.65 -7.00 0.53
N SER A 333 6.59 -7.59 -0.20
CA SER A 333 6.59 -7.57 -1.67
C SER A 333 7.05 -8.90 -2.28
#